data_91dc94df582a5276a3e9900df8f94309
#
_entry.id   91dc94df582a5276a3e9900df8f94309
#
_cell.length_a   1.000
_cell.length_b   1.000
_cell.length_c   1.000
_cell.angle_alpha   90.00
_cell.angle_beta   90.00
_cell.angle_gamma   90.00
#
_symmetry.space_group_name_H-M   'P 1'
#
loop_
_entity.id
_entity.type
_entity.pdbx_description
1 polymer ?
#
loop_
_entity_poly.entity_id
_entity_poly.type
_entity_poly.pdbx_seq_one_letter_code
_entity_poly.pdbx_strand_id
1 'polypeptide(L)' 'MTHILDITAQICPMTFVRTKLLIESMAFGERATVRLQGMEPLQNVPRSVREHGHKIISLEPEDAANPEGPHLLVLEKV' A
#
# COMPACT_ATOMS: atom_id res chain seq x y z
N MET A 1 -15.71 0.12 -5.29
CA MET A 1 -15.52 -0.43 -3.94
C MET A 1 -14.11 -0.18 -3.46
N THR A 2 -13.94 0.08 -2.17
CA THR A 2 -12.60 0.29 -1.58
C THR A 2 -12.11 -1.03 -0.99
N HIS A 3 -10.92 -1.45 -1.37
CA HIS A 3 -10.27 -2.62 -0.82
C HIS A 3 -9.36 -2.23 0.33
N ILE A 4 -9.24 -3.09 1.33
CA ILE A 4 -8.38 -2.87 2.49
C ILE A 4 -7.45 -4.08 2.65
N LEU A 5 -6.16 -3.82 2.79
CA LEU A 5 -5.15 -4.85 3.01
C LEU A 5 -4.23 -4.44 4.14
N ASP A 6 -4.08 -5.30 5.14
CA ASP A 6 -3.14 -5.10 6.25
C ASP A 6 -1.93 -6.02 6.05
N ILE A 7 -0.78 -5.43 5.81
CA ILE A 7 0.48 -6.15 5.64
C ILE A 7 1.52 -5.74 6.67
N THR A 8 1.08 -5.19 7.80
CA THR A 8 1.99 -4.75 8.88
C THR A 8 2.79 -5.90 9.48
N ALA A 9 2.27 -7.13 9.43
CA ALA A 9 2.94 -8.32 9.94
C ALA A 9 3.77 -9.04 8.88
N GLN A 10 3.77 -8.58 7.64
CA GLN A 10 4.51 -9.19 6.55
C GLN A 10 5.94 -8.65 6.47
N ILE A 11 6.85 -9.47 5.98
CA ILE A 11 8.25 -9.09 5.74
C ILE A 11 8.45 -8.93 4.24
N CYS A 12 9.18 -7.88 3.83
CA CYS A 12 9.57 -7.70 2.43
C CYS A 12 10.39 -8.91 1.96
N PRO A 13 10.13 -9.52 0.78
CA PRO A 13 9.32 -8.98 -0.31
C PRO A 13 7.83 -9.32 -0.28
N MET A 14 7.34 -10.02 0.75
CA MET A 14 5.95 -10.45 0.82
C MET A 14 4.97 -9.27 0.85
N THR A 15 5.37 -8.13 1.42
CA THR A 15 4.55 -6.92 1.44
C THR A 15 4.18 -6.49 0.02
N PHE A 16 5.15 -6.48 -0.88
CA PHE A 16 4.91 -6.12 -2.28
C PHE A 16 4.08 -7.20 -2.99
N VAL A 17 4.40 -8.47 -2.78
CA VAL A 17 3.67 -9.58 -3.42
C VAL A 17 2.18 -9.53 -3.05
N ARG A 18 1.86 -9.31 -1.77
CA ARG A 18 0.47 -9.20 -1.32
C ARG A 18 -0.23 -8.01 -1.96
N THR A 19 0.44 -6.86 -2.01
CA THR A 19 -0.11 -5.65 -2.63
C THR A 19 -0.35 -5.87 -4.12
N LYS A 20 0.58 -6.50 -4.82
CA LYS A 20 0.45 -6.82 -6.24
C LYS A 20 -0.75 -7.71 -6.51
N LEU A 21 -0.93 -8.76 -5.70
CA LEU A 21 -2.05 -9.68 -5.85
C LEU A 21 -3.39 -8.96 -5.64
N LEU A 22 -3.45 -8.06 -4.65
CA LEU A 22 -4.65 -7.24 -4.43
C LEU A 22 -4.94 -6.38 -5.66
N ILE A 23 -3.96 -5.68 -6.19
CA ILE A 23 -4.13 -4.82 -7.36
C ILE A 23 -4.61 -5.62 -8.56
N GLU A 24 -4.06 -6.80 -8.78
CA GLU A 24 -4.47 -7.68 -9.89
C GLU A 24 -5.92 -8.10 -9.79
N SER A 25 -6.46 -8.21 -8.57
CA SER A 25 -7.86 -8.58 -8.34
C SER A 25 -8.82 -7.40 -8.47
N MET A 26 -8.31 -6.17 -8.54
CA MET A 26 -9.13 -4.96 -8.61
C MET A 26 -9.52 -4.63 -10.05
N ALA A 27 -10.65 -3.94 -10.21
CA ALA A 27 -11.03 -3.35 -11.49
C ALA A 27 -10.34 -2.00 -11.68
N PHE A 28 -10.20 -1.56 -12.93
CA PHE A 28 -9.62 -0.26 -13.23
C PHE A 28 -10.44 0.86 -12.59
N GLY A 29 -9.75 1.81 -11.96
CA GLY A 29 -10.38 2.91 -11.25
C GLY A 29 -10.75 2.62 -9.81
N GLU A 30 -10.63 1.38 -9.36
CA GLU A 30 -10.85 1.05 -7.96
C GLU A 30 -9.67 1.49 -7.10
N ARG A 31 -9.96 1.81 -5.84
CA ARG A 31 -8.95 2.22 -4.87
C ARG A 31 -8.77 1.17 -3.79
N ALA A 32 -7.57 1.11 -3.23
CA ALA A 32 -7.25 0.24 -2.12
C ALA A 32 -6.49 1.01 -1.06
N THR A 33 -6.75 0.68 0.20
CA THR A 33 -5.99 1.17 1.35
C THR A 33 -5.13 0.02 1.85
N VAL A 34 -3.81 0.24 1.87
CA VAL A 34 -2.84 -0.76 2.32
C VAL A 34 -2.19 -0.25 3.60
N ARG A 35 -2.31 -1.01 4.66
CA ARG A 35 -1.72 -0.68 5.96
C ARG A 35 -0.31 -1.24 6.01
N LEU A 36 0.68 -0.35 6.09
CA LEU A 36 2.10 -0.69 6.03
C LEU A 36 2.79 -0.31 7.35
N GLN A 37 3.85 -1.01 7.70
CA GLN A 37 4.71 -0.64 8.81
C GLN A 37 6.16 -1.02 8.51
N GLY A 38 7.09 -0.12 8.88
CA GLY A 38 8.52 -0.32 8.68
C GLY A 38 9.08 0.48 7.52
N MET A 39 10.38 0.77 7.57
CA MET A 39 11.05 1.62 6.57
C MET A 39 11.05 1.00 5.18
N GLU A 40 11.33 -0.30 5.09
CA GLU A 40 11.40 -0.97 3.79
C GLU A 40 10.07 -0.97 3.05
N PRO A 41 8.94 -1.42 3.66
CA PRO A 41 7.66 -1.35 2.96
C PRO A 41 7.23 0.07 2.62
N LEU A 42 7.51 1.05 3.48
CA LEU A 42 7.15 2.44 3.25
C LEU A 42 7.86 3.03 2.03
N GLN A 43 9.06 2.53 1.70
CA GLN A 43 9.80 2.97 0.52
C GLN A 43 9.48 2.10 -0.68
N ASN A 44 9.47 0.79 -0.50
CA ASN A 44 9.43 -0.16 -1.61
C ASN A 44 8.04 -0.35 -2.20
N VAL A 45 7.01 -0.42 -1.36
CA VAL A 45 5.64 -0.68 -1.84
C VAL A 45 5.12 0.48 -2.68
N PRO A 46 5.17 1.75 -2.23
CA PRO A 46 4.72 2.86 -3.08
C PRO A 46 5.51 2.97 -4.38
N ARG A 47 6.84 2.78 -4.31
CA ARG A 47 7.67 2.83 -5.50
C ARG A 47 7.27 1.75 -6.51
N SER A 48 7.08 0.52 -6.05
CA SER A 48 6.68 -0.59 -6.91
C SER A 48 5.30 -0.37 -7.53
N VAL A 49 4.37 0.19 -6.76
CA VAL A 49 3.04 0.53 -7.27
C VAL A 49 3.15 1.54 -8.42
N ARG A 50 3.98 2.55 -8.26
CA ARG A 50 4.22 3.55 -9.32
C ARG A 50 4.90 2.94 -10.54
N GLU A 51 5.88 2.08 -10.34
CA GLU A 51 6.61 1.41 -11.42
C GLU A 51 5.68 0.52 -12.26
N HIS A 52 4.63 0.00 -11.66
CA HIS A 52 3.61 -0.80 -12.36
C HIS A 52 2.50 0.07 -12.97
N GLY A 53 2.66 1.39 -12.95
CA GLY A 53 1.75 2.31 -13.61
C GLY A 53 0.51 2.70 -12.82
N HIS A 54 0.42 2.31 -11.56
CA HIS A 54 -0.72 2.67 -10.72
C HIS A 54 -0.50 4.00 -10.03
N LYS A 55 -1.60 4.62 -9.58
CA LYS A 55 -1.57 5.95 -8.98
C LYS A 55 -1.53 5.86 -7.46
N ILE A 56 -0.65 6.65 -6.84
CA ILE A 56 -0.64 6.84 -5.39
C ILE A 56 -1.50 8.06 -5.07
N ILE A 57 -2.56 7.84 -4.29
CA ILE A 57 -3.45 8.91 -3.86
C ILE A 57 -2.88 9.59 -2.62
N SER A 58 -2.48 8.81 -1.63
CA SER A 58 -1.89 9.33 -0.40
C SER A 58 -1.06 8.28 0.31
N LEU A 59 -0.14 8.74 1.16
CA LEU A 59 0.61 7.89 2.07
C LEU A 59 0.80 8.70 3.35
N GLU A 60 0.10 8.33 4.40
CA GLU A 60 0.08 9.08 5.65
C GLU A 60 0.19 8.16 6.86
N PRO A 61 0.74 8.64 8.00
CA PRO A 61 0.69 7.88 9.23
C PRO A 61 -0.76 7.60 9.63
N GLU A 62 -1.03 6.40 10.10
CA GLU A 62 -2.35 6.04 10.62
C GLU A 62 -2.70 6.91 11.84
N ASP A 63 -1.69 7.15 12.69
CA ASP A 63 -1.81 8.01 13.85
C ASP A 63 -0.75 9.11 13.74
N ALA A 64 -1.18 10.36 13.60
CA ALA A 64 -0.28 11.51 13.49
C ALA A 64 0.62 11.67 14.70
N ALA A 65 0.19 11.21 15.88
CA ALA A 65 0.99 11.26 17.10
C ALA A 65 2.06 10.16 17.15
N ASN A 66 2.01 9.17 16.23
CA ASN A 66 2.96 8.08 16.16
C ASN A 66 3.46 7.90 14.72
N PRO A 67 4.33 8.80 14.23
CA PRO A 67 4.80 8.74 12.84
C PRO A 67 5.67 7.53 12.53
N GLU A 68 6.15 6.81 13.54
CA GLU A 68 6.91 5.57 13.35
C GLU A 68 6.04 4.33 13.30
N GLY A 69 4.76 4.47 13.57
CA GLY A 69 3.79 3.38 13.53
C GLY A 69 3.32 3.06 12.13
N PRO A 70 2.19 2.34 12.02
CA PRO A 70 1.63 1.99 10.72
C PRO A 70 1.27 3.20 9.88
N HIS A 71 1.39 3.06 8.57
CA HIS A 71 0.98 4.05 7.59
C HIS A 71 -0.12 3.49 6.71
N LEU A 72 -0.97 4.38 6.19
CA LEU A 72 -2.03 4.02 5.26
C LEU A 72 -1.65 4.53 3.87
N LEU A 73 -1.47 3.59 2.95
CA LEU A 73 -1.22 3.88 1.54
C LEU A 73 -2.53 3.72 0.79
N VAL A 74 -3.00 4.79 0.17
CA VAL A 74 -4.17 4.74 -0.70
C VAL A 74 -3.69 4.78 -2.14
N LEU A 75 -4.06 3.77 -2.91
CA LEU A 75 -3.68 3.65 -4.31
C LEU A 75 -4.91 3.47 -5.19
N GLU A 76 -4.76 3.77 -6.47
CA GLU A 76 -5.81 3.58 -7.47
C GLU A 76 -5.24 2.77 -8.63
N LYS A 77 -5.99 1.75 -9.03
CA LYS A 77 -5.60 0.94 -10.19
C LYS A 77 -5.90 1.69 -11.49
N VAL A 78 -4.87 1.88 -12.26
CA VAL A 78 -4.96 2.59 -13.54
C VAL A 78 -4.68 1.66 -14.71
#